data_945347410d24b64e3ca411e2e03cf785
#
_entry.id   945347410d24b64e3ca411e2e03cf785
#
_cell.length_a   1.000
_cell.length_b   1.000
_cell.length_c   1.000
_cell.angle_alpha   90.00
_cell.angle_beta   90.00
_cell.angle_gamma   90.00
#
_symmetry.space_group_name_H-M   'P 1'
#
loop_
_entity.id
_entity.type
_entity.pdbx_description
1 polymer ?
#
loop_
_entity_poly.entity_id
_entity_poly.type
_entity_poly.pdbx_seq_one_letter_code
_entity_poly.pdbx_strand_id
1 'polypeptide(L)'
;MPKYSIIIPVYNTEAYLKKCLDSIINQTYKDFEIIVVNDGTKDNSQDIIDMYVDKYECVKSIVQENQGLSVARNNGIKKARGKYFLVLYSDDYFEIGLLEELNKELEKNGDVDLMRFQVRNISKNTIDYHEEPFNNLNGIEAFKRIVKYHYVENACCYLYNREYFIKNNFEYKKGVYHEDFGLTPLVIEKAKSVSSIDYIGYDYVERENSIMTNKSYQKTIKKVNDFYECYLYVNEQIDSFPGDHSTLKSYLANSMLMKITELNHKDYKAFLKKLKKENIFDNLLVDTFSRKIKKLIISINPKLYYKKK
;
A
#
# COMPACT_ATOMS: atom_id res chain seq x y z
N MET A 1 1.82 -17.34 -20.72
CA MET A 1 1.68 -16.83 -19.34
C MET A 1 1.04 -15.45 -19.45
N PRO A 2 0.08 -15.10 -18.59
CA PRO A 2 -0.54 -13.79 -18.69
C PRO A 2 0.47 -12.67 -18.40
N LYS A 3 0.22 -11.48 -18.92
CA LYS A 3 1.04 -10.30 -18.60
C LYS A 3 0.79 -9.81 -17.18
N TYR A 4 -0.47 -9.80 -16.75
CA TYR A 4 -0.88 -9.32 -15.43
C TYR A 4 -1.56 -10.40 -14.58
N SER A 5 -1.27 -10.42 -13.28
CA SER A 5 -2.05 -11.16 -12.27
C SER A 5 -2.69 -10.16 -11.32
N ILE A 6 -4.00 -10.17 -11.19
CA ILE A 6 -4.73 -9.32 -10.26
C ILE A 6 -5.07 -10.13 -9.02
N ILE A 7 -4.56 -9.72 -7.87
CA ILE A 7 -4.71 -10.40 -6.58
C ILE A 7 -5.83 -9.73 -5.79
N ILE A 8 -6.87 -10.49 -5.44
CA ILE A 8 -8.05 -9.98 -4.72
C ILE A 8 -8.23 -10.75 -3.42
N PRO A 9 -7.76 -10.23 -2.29
CA PRO A 9 -8.09 -10.79 -0.97
C PRO A 9 -9.56 -10.49 -0.63
N VAL A 10 -10.31 -11.51 -0.21
CA VAL A 10 -11.75 -11.41 0.09
C VAL A 10 -12.04 -11.87 1.51
N TYR A 11 -12.70 -11.00 2.29
CA TYR A 11 -13.26 -11.34 3.59
C TYR A 11 -14.48 -10.46 3.90
N ASN A 12 -15.67 -11.05 3.90
CA ASN A 12 -16.95 -10.39 4.19
C ASN A 12 -17.21 -9.14 3.33
N THR A 13 -17.19 -9.30 2.01
CA THR A 13 -17.36 -8.21 1.04
C THR A 13 -18.42 -8.53 -0.04
N GLU A 14 -19.40 -9.40 0.22
CA GLU A 14 -20.40 -9.84 -0.76
C GLU A 14 -21.10 -8.66 -1.46
N ALA A 15 -21.37 -7.57 -0.74
CA ALA A 15 -22.05 -6.39 -1.26
C ALA A 15 -21.24 -5.63 -2.35
N TYR A 16 -19.93 -5.82 -2.40
CA TYR A 16 -19.00 -5.07 -3.26
C TYR A 16 -18.32 -5.96 -4.30
N LEU A 17 -18.11 -7.24 -3.97
CA LEU A 17 -17.25 -8.16 -4.70
C LEU A 17 -17.63 -8.30 -6.18
N LYS A 18 -18.94 -8.31 -6.50
CA LYS A 18 -19.40 -8.38 -7.89
C LYS A 18 -18.89 -7.20 -8.71
N LYS A 19 -19.02 -5.98 -8.19
CA LYS A 19 -18.55 -4.76 -8.88
C LYS A 19 -17.02 -4.77 -9.02
N CYS A 20 -16.32 -5.22 -8.00
CA CYS A 20 -14.87 -5.39 -8.02
C CYS A 20 -14.44 -6.32 -9.16
N LEU A 21 -14.99 -7.52 -9.25
CA LEU A 21 -14.69 -8.51 -10.29
C LEU A 21 -15.07 -8.02 -11.68
N ASP A 22 -16.27 -7.41 -11.83
CA ASP A 22 -16.73 -6.84 -13.10
C ASP A 22 -15.76 -5.77 -13.62
N SER A 23 -15.14 -4.97 -12.74
CA SER A 23 -14.17 -3.94 -13.14
C SER A 23 -12.91 -4.50 -13.80
N ILE A 24 -12.55 -5.74 -13.48
CA ILE A 24 -11.39 -6.40 -14.09
C ILE A 24 -11.81 -7.16 -15.34
N ILE A 25 -12.91 -7.91 -15.30
CA ILE A 25 -13.42 -8.65 -16.45
C ILE A 25 -13.67 -7.72 -17.65
N ASN A 26 -14.12 -6.49 -17.38
CA ASN A 26 -14.41 -5.49 -18.41
C ASN A 26 -13.19 -4.66 -18.84
N GLN A 27 -11.96 -4.91 -18.32
CA GLN A 27 -10.76 -4.22 -18.80
C GLN A 27 -10.61 -4.34 -20.32
N THR A 28 -10.13 -3.27 -20.96
CA THR A 28 -9.89 -3.26 -22.43
C THR A 28 -8.75 -4.19 -22.83
N TYR A 29 -7.68 -4.24 -22.04
CA TYR A 29 -6.57 -5.18 -22.23
C TYR A 29 -6.91 -6.54 -21.61
N LYS A 30 -6.71 -7.65 -22.36
CA LYS A 30 -7.25 -8.97 -21.98
C LYS A 30 -6.21 -10.01 -21.54
N ASP A 31 -4.92 -9.72 -21.62
CA ASP A 31 -3.88 -10.69 -21.20
C ASP A 31 -3.62 -10.63 -19.69
N PHE A 32 -4.58 -11.12 -18.91
CA PHE A 32 -4.52 -11.17 -17.46
C PHE A 32 -5.12 -12.45 -16.87
N GLU A 33 -4.78 -12.73 -15.62
CA GLU A 33 -5.48 -13.66 -14.73
C GLU A 33 -5.94 -12.95 -13.47
N ILE A 34 -6.99 -13.44 -12.84
CA ILE A 34 -7.53 -12.99 -11.56
C ILE A 34 -7.33 -14.10 -10.55
N ILE A 35 -6.74 -13.79 -9.40
CA ILE A 35 -6.55 -14.72 -8.29
C ILE A 35 -7.32 -14.17 -7.09
N VAL A 36 -8.49 -14.75 -6.85
CA VAL A 36 -9.34 -14.40 -5.71
C VAL A 36 -8.95 -15.28 -4.53
N VAL A 37 -8.57 -14.65 -3.42
CA VAL A 37 -8.20 -15.37 -2.20
C VAL A 37 -9.27 -15.17 -1.14
N ASN A 38 -10.12 -16.17 -0.95
CA ASN A 38 -11.10 -16.20 0.13
C ASN A 38 -10.39 -16.49 1.46
N ASP A 39 -10.32 -15.49 2.33
CA ASP A 39 -9.69 -15.58 3.66
C ASP A 39 -10.71 -16.03 4.73
N GLY A 40 -11.47 -17.09 4.44
CA GLY A 40 -12.46 -17.67 5.36
C GLY A 40 -13.66 -16.76 5.61
N THR A 41 -14.21 -16.19 4.54
CA THR A 41 -15.42 -15.34 4.59
C THR A 41 -16.60 -16.08 5.23
N LYS A 42 -17.51 -15.32 5.86
CA LYS A 42 -18.71 -15.84 6.53
C LYS A 42 -20.00 -15.39 5.88
N ASP A 43 -19.90 -14.54 4.86
CA ASP A 43 -21.00 -14.09 4.02
C ASP A 43 -21.06 -14.88 2.71
N ASN A 44 -21.91 -14.48 1.76
CA ASN A 44 -22.08 -15.18 0.49
C ASN A 44 -21.00 -14.83 -0.55
N SER A 45 -19.85 -14.24 -0.14
CA SER A 45 -18.77 -13.91 -1.09
C SER A 45 -18.24 -15.15 -1.82
N GLN A 46 -18.28 -16.36 -1.19
CA GLN A 46 -17.84 -17.59 -1.87
C GLN A 46 -18.73 -17.94 -3.05
N ASP A 47 -20.04 -17.81 -2.93
CA ASP A 47 -20.98 -18.12 -4.03
C ASP A 47 -20.73 -17.19 -5.24
N ILE A 48 -20.39 -15.90 -4.97
CA ILE A 48 -20.00 -14.96 -6.01
C ILE A 48 -18.70 -15.40 -6.68
N ILE A 49 -17.70 -15.81 -5.90
CA ILE A 49 -16.41 -16.28 -6.42
C ILE A 49 -16.63 -17.48 -7.33
N ASP A 50 -17.37 -18.49 -6.89
CA ASP A 50 -17.63 -19.71 -7.64
C ASP A 50 -18.32 -19.42 -8.97
N MET A 51 -19.32 -18.53 -8.98
CA MET A 51 -19.98 -18.08 -10.20
C MET A 51 -19.00 -17.46 -11.21
N TYR A 52 -18.00 -16.68 -10.76
CA TYR A 52 -16.99 -16.09 -11.65
C TYR A 52 -15.95 -17.11 -12.12
N VAL A 53 -15.55 -18.04 -11.26
CA VAL A 53 -14.64 -19.16 -11.62
C VAL A 53 -15.27 -20.03 -12.69
N ASP A 54 -16.55 -20.37 -12.56
CA ASP A 54 -17.27 -21.20 -13.53
C ASP A 54 -17.46 -20.50 -14.87
N LYS A 55 -17.61 -19.17 -14.84
CA LYS A 55 -17.92 -18.39 -16.05
C LYS A 55 -16.68 -17.93 -16.82
N TYR A 56 -15.56 -17.70 -16.14
CA TYR A 56 -14.39 -17.06 -16.74
C TYR A 56 -13.09 -17.86 -16.48
N GLU A 57 -12.48 -18.41 -17.51
CA GLU A 57 -11.25 -19.21 -17.42
C GLU A 57 -10.05 -18.45 -16.82
N CYS A 58 -10.06 -17.11 -16.93
CA CYS A 58 -9.01 -16.26 -16.35
C CYS A 58 -9.16 -16.08 -14.83
N VAL A 59 -10.27 -16.51 -14.22
CA VAL A 59 -10.52 -16.38 -12.77
C VAL A 59 -10.15 -17.69 -12.06
N LYS A 60 -9.41 -17.56 -10.98
CA LYS A 60 -9.03 -18.67 -10.09
C LYS A 60 -9.29 -18.29 -8.67
N SER A 61 -9.68 -19.24 -7.84
CA SER A 61 -9.88 -19.04 -6.42
C SER A 61 -8.92 -19.86 -5.56
N ILE A 62 -8.61 -19.31 -4.39
CA ILE A 62 -7.92 -19.97 -3.29
C ILE A 62 -8.79 -19.77 -2.07
N VAL A 63 -9.11 -20.85 -1.36
CA VAL A 63 -9.83 -20.80 -0.09
C VAL A 63 -8.86 -21.13 1.04
N GLN A 64 -8.83 -20.31 2.07
CA GLN A 64 -8.02 -20.53 3.27
C GLN A 64 -8.83 -20.23 4.54
N GLU A 65 -8.40 -20.77 5.68
CA GLU A 65 -8.87 -20.28 6.97
C GLU A 65 -8.46 -18.83 7.16
N ASN A 66 -9.26 -18.03 7.90
CA ASN A 66 -8.96 -16.63 8.11
C ASN A 66 -7.60 -16.44 8.80
N GLN A 67 -6.66 -15.86 8.10
CA GLN A 67 -5.31 -15.53 8.56
C GLN A 67 -4.98 -14.05 8.38
N GLY A 68 -5.92 -13.26 7.86
CA GLY A 68 -5.80 -11.82 7.66
C GLY A 68 -5.24 -11.43 6.28
N LEU A 69 -5.43 -10.16 5.98
CA LEU A 69 -5.15 -9.55 4.68
C LEU A 69 -3.74 -9.82 4.13
N SER A 70 -2.72 -9.71 4.99
CA SER A 70 -1.32 -9.97 4.62
C SER A 70 -1.11 -11.39 4.06
N VAL A 71 -1.67 -12.40 4.75
CA VAL A 71 -1.50 -13.80 4.34
C VAL A 71 -2.27 -14.08 3.05
N ALA A 72 -3.49 -13.54 2.93
CA ALA A 72 -4.27 -13.69 1.71
C ALA A 72 -3.56 -13.09 0.50
N ARG A 73 -2.99 -11.87 0.62
CA ARG A 73 -2.16 -11.28 -0.45
C ARG A 73 -0.94 -12.12 -0.78
N ASN A 74 -0.17 -12.51 0.23
CA ASN A 74 1.05 -13.32 0.03
C ASN A 74 0.73 -14.63 -0.69
N ASN A 75 -0.36 -15.31 -0.33
CA ASN A 75 -0.79 -16.54 -0.99
C ASN A 75 -1.22 -16.30 -2.45
N GLY A 76 -1.93 -15.20 -2.71
CA GLY A 76 -2.27 -14.78 -4.06
C GLY A 76 -1.02 -14.51 -4.91
N ILE A 77 -0.05 -13.73 -4.40
CA ILE A 77 1.21 -13.40 -5.08
C ILE A 77 2.03 -14.67 -5.38
N LYS A 78 2.10 -15.61 -4.44
CA LYS A 78 2.79 -16.91 -4.62
C LYS A 78 2.18 -17.74 -5.76
N LYS A 79 0.87 -17.61 -6.02
CA LYS A 79 0.15 -18.31 -7.09
C LYS A 79 0.12 -17.55 -8.41
N ALA A 80 0.47 -16.28 -8.41
CA ALA A 80 0.53 -15.45 -9.59
C ALA A 80 1.54 -15.99 -10.63
N ARG A 81 1.16 -15.93 -11.91
CA ARG A 81 1.99 -16.34 -13.05
C ARG A 81 2.32 -15.18 -13.98
N GLY A 82 1.63 -14.07 -13.83
CA GLY A 82 1.85 -12.87 -14.61
C GLY A 82 3.27 -12.32 -14.45
N LYS A 83 3.77 -11.67 -15.48
CA LYS A 83 5.03 -10.93 -15.42
C LYS A 83 4.93 -9.82 -14.37
N TYR A 84 3.77 -9.19 -14.28
CA TYR A 84 3.42 -8.17 -13.30
C TYR A 84 2.22 -8.61 -12.47
N PHE A 85 2.11 -8.06 -11.27
CA PHE A 85 0.89 -8.20 -10.48
C PHE A 85 0.40 -6.86 -9.94
N LEU A 86 -0.90 -6.80 -9.69
CA LEU A 86 -1.61 -5.72 -9.00
C LEU A 86 -2.37 -6.30 -7.81
N VAL A 87 -2.58 -5.49 -6.79
CA VAL A 87 -3.47 -5.81 -5.67
C VAL A 87 -4.72 -4.96 -5.79
N LEU A 88 -5.90 -5.60 -5.71
CA LEU A 88 -7.18 -4.90 -5.68
C LEU A 88 -7.95 -5.35 -4.43
N TYR A 89 -8.37 -4.39 -3.60
CA TYR A 89 -9.25 -4.71 -2.48
C TYR A 89 -10.65 -5.03 -2.98
N SER A 90 -11.29 -6.02 -2.37
CA SER A 90 -12.57 -6.57 -2.83
C SER A 90 -13.77 -5.64 -2.65
N ASP A 91 -13.59 -4.50 -2.00
CA ASP A 91 -14.55 -3.41 -1.83
C ASP A 91 -14.30 -2.20 -2.75
N ASP A 92 -13.22 -2.25 -3.55
CA ASP A 92 -12.81 -1.21 -4.49
C ASP A 92 -12.89 -1.73 -5.95
N TYR A 93 -12.54 -0.90 -6.92
CA TYR A 93 -12.51 -1.30 -8.33
C TYR A 93 -11.49 -0.54 -9.17
N PHE A 94 -11.09 -1.13 -10.30
CA PHE A 94 -10.24 -0.50 -11.30
C PHE A 94 -11.06 0.29 -12.32
N GLU A 95 -10.49 1.39 -12.81
CA GLU A 95 -10.97 2.04 -14.03
C GLU A 95 -10.71 1.14 -15.26
N ILE A 96 -11.66 1.14 -16.21
CA ILE A 96 -11.68 0.17 -17.33
C ILE A 96 -10.42 0.19 -18.20
N GLY A 97 -9.76 1.32 -18.37
CA GLY A 97 -8.57 1.47 -19.20
C GLY A 97 -7.25 1.20 -18.48
N LEU A 98 -7.24 0.87 -17.19
CA LEU A 98 -6.00 0.80 -16.41
C LEU A 98 -4.96 -0.14 -17.03
N LEU A 99 -5.33 -1.39 -17.32
CA LEU A 99 -4.38 -2.37 -17.83
C LEU A 99 -3.84 -1.99 -19.21
N GLU A 100 -4.63 -1.32 -20.03
CA GLU A 100 -4.21 -0.82 -21.33
C GLU A 100 -3.21 0.35 -21.20
N GLU A 101 -3.47 1.30 -20.31
CA GLU A 101 -2.55 2.43 -20.08
C GLU A 101 -1.22 1.97 -19.50
N LEU A 102 -1.24 1.03 -18.53
CA LEU A 102 -0.03 0.39 -18.02
C LEU A 102 0.74 -0.32 -19.15
N ASN A 103 0.01 -1.02 -20.05
CA ASN A 103 0.62 -1.71 -21.17
C ASN A 103 1.29 -0.74 -22.15
N LYS A 104 0.62 0.35 -22.54
CA LYS A 104 1.16 1.40 -23.41
C LYS A 104 2.45 1.99 -22.85
N GLU A 105 2.45 2.27 -21.54
CA GLU A 105 3.63 2.83 -20.89
C GLU A 105 4.81 1.85 -20.85
N LEU A 106 4.56 0.55 -20.60
CA LEU A 106 5.58 -0.49 -20.64
C LEU A 106 6.13 -0.71 -22.06
N GLU A 107 5.30 -0.61 -23.10
CA GLU A 107 5.74 -0.69 -24.49
C GLU A 107 6.62 0.49 -24.90
N LYS A 108 6.29 1.68 -24.40
CA LYS A 108 7.00 2.92 -24.70
C LYS A 108 8.35 3.03 -23.98
N ASN A 109 8.40 2.72 -22.69
CA ASN A 109 9.53 3.01 -21.82
C ASN A 109 10.27 1.76 -21.32
N GLY A 110 9.81 0.56 -21.69
CA GLY A 110 10.39 -0.70 -21.27
C GLY A 110 9.88 -1.21 -19.93
N ASP A 111 10.44 -2.35 -19.50
CA ASP A 111 10.07 -2.98 -18.23
C ASP A 111 10.56 -2.18 -17.03
N VAL A 112 9.76 -2.20 -15.97
CA VAL A 112 10.07 -1.52 -14.70
C VAL A 112 9.91 -2.49 -13.54
N ASP A 113 10.57 -2.21 -12.41
CA ASP A 113 10.35 -2.94 -11.15
C ASP A 113 9.00 -2.55 -10.54
N LEU A 114 8.63 -1.27 -10.67
CA LEU A 114 7.36 -0.71 -10.20
C LEU A 114 6.83 0.36 -11.16
N MET A 115 5.50 0.42 -11.28
CA MET A 115 4.84 1.56 -11.90
C MET A 115 3.69 2.03 -11.03
N ARG A 116 3.64 3.32 -10.71
CA ARG A 116 2.59 3.94 -9.92
C ARG A 116 1.52 4.57 -10.82
N PHE A 117 0.26 4.50 -10.38
CA PHE A 117 -0.89 5.18 -10.97
C PHE A 117 -1.72 5.88 -9.90
N GLN A 118 -2.64 6.73 -10.31
CA GLN A 118 -3.43 7.57 -9.41
C GLN A 118 -4.67 6.85 -8.88
N VAL A 119 -5.13 7.34 -7.71
CA VAL A 119 -6.32 6.83 -7.00
C VAL A 119 -7.36 7.94 -6.90
N ARG A 120 -8.62 7.62 -7.12
CA ARG A 120 -9.76 8.50 -6.86
C ARG A 120 -10.56 8.00 -5.67
N ASN A 121 -10.84 8.87 -4.72
CA ASN A 121 -11.81 8.59 -3.67
C ASN A 121 -13.21 8.96 -4.20
N ILE A 122 -14.01 7.95 -4.49
CA ILE A 122 -15.34 8.14 -5.07
C ILE A 122 -16.30 8.77 -4.08
N SER A 123 -16.22 8.40 -2.81
CA SER A 123 -17.14 8.89 -1.79
C SER A 123 -16.99 10.40 -1.56
N LYS A 124 -15.80 10.93 -1.77
CA LYS A 124 -15.51 12.37 -1.67
C LYS A 124 -15.48 13.08 -3.00
N ASN A 125 -15.56 12.35 -4.11
CA ASN A 125 -15.34 12.86 -5.45
C ASN A 125 -14.03 13.67 -5.57
N THR A 126 -12.97 13.17 -4.92
CA THR A 126 -11.64 13.80 -4.89
C THR A 126 -10.63 12.85 -5.52
N ILE A 127 -9.69 13.42 -6.26
CA ILE A 127 -8.48 12.72 -6.68
C ILE A 127 -7.49 12.93 -5.54
N ASP A 128 -7.19 11.86 -4.81
CA ASP A 128 -6.30 11.95 -3.64
C ASP A 128 -4.83 12.06 -4.03
N TYR A 129 -4.54 11.87 -5.34
CA TYR A 129 -3.19 11.97 -5.87
C TYR A 129 -3.19 12.66 -7.21
N HIS A 130 -2.40 13.69 -7.31
CA HIS A 130 -2.02 14.29 -8.56
C HIS A 130 -0.51 14.48 -8.52
N GLU A 131 0.21 13.64 -9.24
CA GLU A 131 1.67 13.77 -9.37
C GLU A 131 2.05 13.98 -10.83
N GLU A 132 3.13 14.72 -11.04
CA GLU A 132 3.75 14.77 -12.36
C GLU A 132 4.35 13.39 -12.69
N PRO A 133 4.01 12.77 -13.83
CA PRO A 133 4.56 11.47 -14.20
C PRO A 133 6.08 11.54 -14.37
N PHE A 134 6.72 10.43 -14.10
CA PHE A 134 8.15 10.25 -14.27
C PHE A 134 8.48 8.85 -14.76
N ASN A 135 9.62 8.69 -15.41
CA ASN A 135 10.02 7.43 -16.02
C ASN A 135 11.41 7.01 -15.55
N ASN A 136 11.57 5.71 -15.29
CA ASN A 136 12.84 5.03 -15.06
C ASN A 136 13.74 5.67 -13.99
N LEU A 137 13.17 6.16 -12.90
CA LEU A 137 13.95 6.59 -11.75
C LEU A 137 14.39 5.39 -10.92
N ASN A 138 15.58 5.47 -10.31
CA ASN A 138 15.91 4.53 -9.25
C ASN A 138 15.00 4.76 -8.03
N GLY A 139 14.90 3.75 -7.14
CA GLY A 139 13.95 3.78 -6.03
C GLY A 139 14.11 4.97 -5.10
N ILE A 140 15.36 5.38 -4.80
CA ILE A 140 15.66 6.54 -3.94
C ILE A 140 15.10 7.83 -4.55
N GLU A 141 15.36 8.07 -5.84
CA GLU A 141 14.86 9.26 -6.53
C GLU A 141 13.33 9.22 -6.73
N ALA A 142 12.80 8.04 -7.03
CA ALA A 142 11.36 7.83 -7.11
C ALA A 142 10.68 8.11 -5.77
N PHE A 143 11.23 7.63 -4.65
CA PHE A 143 10.69 7.88 -3.32
C PHE A 143 10.68 9.36 -2.96
N LYS A 144 11.74 10.12 -3.32
CA LYS A 144 11.80 11.58 -3.15
C LYS A 144 10.70 12.31 -3.92
N ARG A 145 10.23 11.75 -5.03
CA ARG A 145 9.08 12.27 -5.79
C ARG A 145 7.76 11.89 -5.13
N ILE A 146 7.56 10.59 -4.90
CA ILE A 146 6.32 10.00 -4.41
C ILE A 146 5.95 10.53 -3.01
N VAL A 147 6.92 10.73 -2.12
CA VAL A 147 6.69 11.19 -0.73
C VAL A 147 6.11 12.60 -0.62
N LYS A 148 6.14 13.39 -1.68
CA LYS A 148 5.52 14.71 -1.73
C LYS A 148 3.99 14.64 -1.84
N TYR A 149 3.48 13.50 -2.23
CA TYR A 149 2.07 13.20 -2.39
C TYR A 149 1.58 12.33 -1.24
N HIS A 150 0.27 12.07 -1.19
CA HIS A 150 -0.29 11.25 -0.12
C HIS A 150 -0.17 9.75 -0.43
N TYR A 151 -0.22 8.90 0.60
CA TYR A 151 -0.37 7.44 0.52
C TYR A 151 0.73 6.70 -0.26
N VAL A 152 1.97 6.97 0.08
CA VAL A 152 3.13 6.25 -0.46
C VAL A 152 3.01 4.74 -0.25
N GLU A 153 2.45 4.34 0.89
CA GLU A 153 2.39 2.95 1.36
C GLU A 153 1.31 2.09 0.71
N ASN A 154 0.28 2.68 0.08
CA ASN A 154 -0.86 1.88 -0.39
C ASN A 154 -0.47 0.90 -1.50
N ALA A 155 -0.49 -0.40 -1.19
CA ALA A 155 -0.12 -1.47 -2.12
C ALA A 155 -0.95 -1.48 -3.41
N CYS A 156 -2.20 -1.04 -3.36
CA CYS A 156 -3.12 -1.01 -4.50
C CYS A 156 -2.81 0.06 -5.55
N CYS A 157 -1.87 0.98 -5.27
CA CYS A 157 -1.52 2.08 -6.19
C CYS A 157 -0.38 1.72 -7.17
N TYR A 158 0.09 0.47 -7.16
CA TYR A 158 1.28 0.06 -7.89
C TYR A 158 1.05 -1.18 -8.74
N LEU A 159 1.66 -1.18 -9.92
CA LEU A 159 1.99 -2.37 -10.68
C LEU A 159 3.36 -2.86 -10.21
N TYR A 160 3.48 -4.11 -9.84
CA TYR A 160 4.70 -4.72 -9.34
C TYR A 160 5.26 -5.72 -10.35
N ASN A 161 6.54 -5.64 -10.66
CA ASN A 161 7.24 -6.72 -11.36
C ASN A 161 7.35 -7.92 -10.40
N ARG A 162 6.79 -9.06 -10.81
CA ARG A 162 6.71 -10.24 -9.94
C ARG A 162 8.08 -10.84 -9.66
N GLU A 163 8.96 -10.90 -10.64
CA GLU A 163 10.32 -11.43 -10.46
C GLU A 163 11.12 -10.57 -9.49
N TYR A 164 11.06 -9.25 -9.66
CA TYR A 164 11.67 -8.29 -8.73
C TYR A 164 11.16 -8.51 -7.29
N PHE A 165 9.85 -8.63 -7.11
CA PHE A 165 9.23 -8.82 -5.80
C PHE A 165 9.69 -10.12 -5.13
N ILE A 166 9.66 -11.24 -5.85
CA ILE A 166 10.04 -12.57 -5.33
C ILE A 166 11.54 -12.65 -5.06
N LYS A 167 12.38 -12.18 -5.98
CA LYS A 167 13.84 -12.21 -5.83
C LYS A 167 14.35 -11.45 -4.61
N ASN A 168 13.62 -10.41 -4.19
CA ASN A 168 13.96 -9.65 -3.00
C ASN A 168 13.30 -10.17 -1.72
N ASN A 169 12.59 -11.31 -1.78
CA ASN A 169 11.88 -11.92 -0.65
C ASN A 169 10.90 -10.97 0.03
N PHE A 170 10.26 -10.10 -0.74
CA PHE A 170 9.25 -9.21 -0.21
C PHE A 170 8.00 -9.99 0.20
N GLU A 171 7.52 -9.73 1.41
CA GLU A 171 6.33 -10.39 1.96
C GLU A 171 5.63 -9.47 2.95
N TYR A 172 4.30 -9.39 2.87
CA TYR A 172 3.51 -8.64 3.85
C TYR A 172 3.53 -9.35 5.20
N LYS A 173 3.87 -8.61 6.27
CA LYS A 173 3.97 -9.17 7.62
C LYS A 173 2.61 -9.63 8.13
N LYS A 174 2.53 -10.89 8.57
CA LYS A 174 1.31 -11.47 9.12
C LYS A 174 0.91 -10.84 10.46
N GLY A 175 -0.40 -10.60 10.65
CA GLY A 175 -0.99 -10.28 11.95
C GLY A 175 -0.82 -8.83 12.41
N VAL A 176 -0.28 -7.96 11.56
CA VAL A 176 -0.14 -6.53 11.84
C VAL A 176 -1.16 -5.70 11.05
N TYR A 177 -1.58 -4.59 11.64
CA TYR A 177 -2.20 -3.49 10.91
C TYR A 177 -1.12 -2.65 10.23
N HIS A 178 -1.48 -1.98 9.12
CA HIS A 178 -0.54 -1.13 8.36
C HIS A 178 0.65 -1.91 7.78
N GLU A 179 0.40 -3.12 7.33
CA GLU A 179 1.37 -4.00 6.68
C GLU A 179 1.98 -3.37 5.43
N ASP A 180 1.20 -2.51 4.75
CA ASP A 180 1.66 -1.73 3.59
C ASP A 180 2.77 -0.74 3.98
N PHE A 181 2.62 -0.03 5.10
CA PHE A 181 3.66 0.84 5.65
C PHE A 181 4.95 0.07 5.96
N GLY A 182 4.83 -1.19 6.37
CA GLY A 182 5.96 -2.07 6.66
C GLY A 182 6.64 -2.67 5.43
N LEU A 183 6.08 -2.53 4.22
CA LEU A 183 6.64 -3.18 3.04
C LEU A 183 6.79 -2.23 1.85
N THR A 184 5.75 -1.52 1.44
CA THR A 184 5.74 -0.75 0.18
C THR A 184 6.89 0.27 0.10
N PRO A 185 7.25 1.03 1.16
CA PRO A 185 8.41 1.91 1.13
C PRO A 185 9.72 1.19 0.80
N LEU A 186 9.93 -0.03 1.31
CA LEU A 186 11.11 -0.84 1.00
C LEU A 186 11.11 -1.31 -0.45
N VAL A 187 9.94 -1.73 -0.94
CA VAL A 187 9.78 -2.17 -2.34
C VAL A 187 10.10 -1.03 -3.29
N ILE A 188 9.69 0.21 -2.97
CA ILE A 188 10.02 1.38 -3.79
C ILE A 188 11.53 1.67 -3.72
N GLU A 189 12.06 1.83 -2.51
CA GLU A 189 13.43 2.30 -2.28
C GLU A 189 14.49 1.36 -2.88
N LYS A 190 14.23 0.05 -2.88
CA LYS A 190 15.14 -0.97 -3.42
C LYS A 190 15.05 -1.13 -4.93
N ALA A 191 14.03 -0.57 -5.58
CA ALA A 191 13.81 -0.72 -7.01
C ALA A 191 14.91 -0.02 -7.83
N LYS A 192 15.26 -0.65 -8.95
CA LYS A 192 16.20 -0.06 -9.91
C LYS A 192 15.50 0.82 -10.93
N SER A 193 14.22 0.54 -11.18
CA SER A 193 13.42 1.21 -12.18
C SER A 193 11.99 1.41 -11.69
N VAL A 194 11.62 2.65 -11.42
CA VAL A 194 10.28 3.06 -11.01
C VAL A 194 9.77 4.10 -12.00
N SER A 195 8.53 3.94 -12.45
CA SER A 195 7.81 4.91 -13.27
C SER A 195 6.48 5.29 -12.62
N SER A 196 5.90 6.39 -13.05
CA SER A 196 4.54 6.78 -12.69
C SER A 196 3.78 7.30 -13.90
N ILE A 197 2.47 7.08 -13.94
CA ILE A 197 1.58 7.54 -15.00
C ILE A 197 0.51 8.49 -14.44
N ASP A 198 0.16 9.49 -15.25
CA ASP A 198 -0.96 10.40 -14.95
C ASP A 198 -2.28 9.76 -15.40
N TYR A 199 -2.65 8.66 -14.73
CA TYR A 199 -3.88 7.93 -15.00
C TYR A 199 -4.56 7.52 -13.69
N ILE A 200 -5.83 7.86 -13.55
CA ILE A 200 -6.64 7.41 -12.41
C ILE A 200 -7.02 5.96 -12.69
N GLY A 201 -6.32 5.04 -12.05
CA GLY A 201 -6.51 3.60 -12.28
C GLY A 201 -7.32 2.88 -11.20
N TYR A 202 -7.46 3.50 -10.03
CA TYR A 202 -8.07 2.87 -8.86
C TYR A 202 -9.14 3.75 -8.26
N ASP A 203 -10.31 3.19 -8.02
CA ASP A 203 -11.44 3.82 -7.38
C ASP A 203 -11.61 3.27 -5.96
N TYR A 204 -11.26 4.09 -4.98
CA TYR A 204 -11.41 3.79 -3.57
C TYR A 204 -12.81 4.09 -3.07
N VAL A 205 -13.44 3.13 -2.39
CA VAL A 205 -14.79 3.23 -1.82
C VAL A 205 -14.73 3.29 -0.30
N GLU A 206 -15.11 4.41 0.31
CA GLU A 206 -15.26 4.47 1.76
C GLU A 206 -16.50 3.68 2.20
N ARG A 207 -16.33 2.75 3.12
CA ARG A 207 -17.43 1.99 3.70
C ARG A 207 -17.48 2.06 5.22
N GLU A 208 -18.68 1.98 5.76
CA GLU A 208 -18.87 1.79 7.21
C GLU A 208 -18.30 0.45 7.66
N ASN A 209 -17.85 0.36 8.89
CA ASN A 209 -17.27 -0.85 9.51
C ASN A 209 -15.98 -1.40 8.84
N SER A 210 -15.26 -0.57 8.07
CA SER A 210 -13.94 -0.93 7.59
C SER A 210 -12.94 -1.05 8.76
N ILE A 211 -11.79 -1.69 8.49
CA ILE A 211 -10.67 -1.75 9.44
C ILE A 211 -10.30 -0.35 9.95
N MET A 212 -10.41 0.66 9.08
CA MET A 212 -10.06 2.06 9.40
C MET A 212 -11.08 2.75 10.31
N THR A 213 -12.37 2.41 10.22
CA THR A 213 -13.46 3.13 10.92
C THR A 213 -13.72 2.62 12.34
N ASN A 214 -13.17 1.47 12.75
CA ASN A 214 -13.38 0.91 14.09
C ASN A 214 -12.56 1.65 15.15
N LYS A 215 -13.26 2.34 16.08
CA LYS A 215 -12.70 3.32 17.05
C LYS A 215 -12.44 2.76 18.46
N SER A 216 -12.42 1.45 18.70
CA SER A 216 -12.10 0.98 20.06
C SER A 216 -10.65 1.34 20.43
N TYR A 217 -10.45 1.84 21.67
CA TYR A 217 -9.12 2.26 22.13
C TYR A 217 -8.10 1.12 22.15
N GLN A 218 -8.54 -0.09 22.47
CA GLN A 218 -7.68 -1.28 22.41
C GLN A 218 -7.15 -1.54 21.00
N LYS A 219 -8.00 -1.36 19.97
CA LYS A 219 -7.57 -1.47 18.56
C LYS A 219 -6.63 -0.33 18.18
N THR A 220 -6.84 0.88 18.72
CA THR A 220 -5.91 2.01 18.50
C THR A 220 -4.52 1.68 19.07
N ILE A 221 -4.44 1.16 20.29
CA ILE A 221 -3.15 0.74 20.87
C ILE A 221 -2.49 -0.33 20.00
N LYS A 222 -3.25 -1.35 19.58
CA LYS A 222 -2.71 -2.39 18.69
C LYS A 222 -2.18 -1.77 17.39
N LYS A 223 -2.95 -0.93 16.72
CA LYS A 223 -2.53 -0.26 15.48
C LYS A 223 -1.22 0.53 15.65
N VAL A 224 -1.07 1.25 16.76
CA VAL A 224 0.16 2.02 17.06
C VAL A 224 1.35 1.09 17.30
N ASN A 225 1.16 -0.02 18.02
CA ASN A 225 2.22 -0.99 18.27
C ASN A 225 2.64 -1.70 16.96
N ASP A 226 1.68 -2.15 16.16
CA ASP A 226 1.95 -2.79 14.88
C ASP A 226 2.68 -1.82 13.92
N PHE A 227 2.25 -0.56 13.90
CA PHE A 227 2.91 0.49 13.13
C PHE A 227 4.35 0.73 13.58
N TYR A 228 4.59 0.69 14.89
CA TYR A 228 5.94 0.77 15.44
C TYR A 228 6.82 -0.44 15.07
N GLU A 229 6.26 -1.65 15.09
CA GLU A 229 6.98 -2.83 14.60
C GLU A 229 7.37 -2.70 13.13
N CYS A 230 6.45 -2.20 12.30
CA CYS A 230 6.73 -1.91 10.88
C CYS A 230 7.81 -0.83 10.75
N TYR A 231 7.74 0.25 11.54
CA TYR A 231 8.75 1.30 11.59
C TYR A 231 10.15 0.75 11.88
N LEU A 232 10.28 -0.09 12.91
CA LEU A 232 11.57 -0.70 13.27
C LEU A 232 12.10 -1.60 12.15
N TYR A 233 11.23 -2.46 11.62
CA TYR A 233 11.59 -3.39 10.55
C TYR A 233 12.11 -2.65 9.31
N VAL A 234 11.39 -1.62 8.85
CA VAL A 234 11.81 -0.87 7.66
C VAL A 234 13.14 -0.16 7.90
N ASN A 235 13.36 0.46 9.08
CA ASN A 235 14.64 1.11 9.39
C ASN A 235 15.81 0.11 9.40
N GLU A 236 15.62 -1.06 9.99
CA GLU A 236 16.64 -2.12 10.01
C GLU A 236 17.00 -2.57 8.58
N GLN A 237 16.00 -2.76 7.74
CA GLN A 237 16.22 -3.17 6.34
C GLN A 237 16.95 -2.09 5.53
N ILE A 238 16.58 -0.82 5.70
CA ILE A 238 17.15 0.30 4.94
C ILE A 238 18.66 0.41 5.20
N ASP A 239 19.11 0.21 6.44
CA ASP A 239 20.52 0.33 6.81
C ASP A 239 21.42 -0.68 6.07
N SER A 240 20.84 -1.73 5.48
CA SER A 240 21.53 -2.70 4.63
C SER A 240 21.64 -2.29 3.16
N PHE A 241 20.96 -1.23 2.73
CA PHE A 241 20.91 -0.80 1.33
C PHE A 241 21.91 0.34 1.09
N PRO A 242 22.64 0.33 -0.04
CA PRO A 242 23.51 1.44 -0.39
C PRO A 242 22.72 2.65 -0.86
N GLY A 243 23.10 3.85 -0.41
CA GLY A 243 22.51 5.11 -0.88
C GLY A 243 22.12 6.07 0.25
N ASP A 244 21.53 7.21 -0.15
CA ASP A 244 21.01 8.22 0.79
C ASP A 244 19.51 7.99 1.04
N HIS A 245 19.19 7.35 2.15
CA HIS A 245 17.83 7.02 2.57
C HIS A 245 17.22 8.07 3.54
N SER A 246 17.80 9.25 3.64
CA SER A 246 17.34 10.29 4.57
C SER A 246 15.89 10.70 4.37
N THR A 247 15.42 10.71 3.12
CA THR A 247 14.01 11.01 2.80
C THR A 247 13.07 9.94 3.34
N LEU A 248 13.39 8.66 3.13
CA LEU A 248 12.57 7.54 3.66
C LEU A 248 12.61 7.53 5.19
N LYS A 249 13.79 7.64 5.81
CA LYS A 249 13.91 7.71 7.28
C LYS A 249 13.06 8.86 7.86
N SER A 250 13.08 10.01 7.19
CA SER A 250 12.28 11.15 7.62
C SER A 250 10.78 10.91 7.44
N TYR A 251 10.35 10.27 6.35
CA TYR A 251 8.97 9.86 6.14
C TYR A 251 8.50 8.92 7.26
N LEU A 252 9.26 7.86 7.55
CA LEU A 252 8.95 6.89 8.60
C LEU A 252 8.85 7.55 9.98
N ALA A 253 9.82 8.41 10.32
CA ALA A 253 9.82 9.13 11.59
C ALA A 253 8.60 10.06 11.72
N ASN A 254 8.28 10.85 10.68
CA ASN A 254 7.09 11.70 10.67
C ASN A 254 5.80 10.89 10.83
N SER A 255 5.67 9.78 10.10
CA SER A 255 4.48 8.91 10.14
C SER A 255 4.31 8.28 11.54
N MET A 256 5.41 7.80 12.15
CA MET A 256 5.36 7.26 13.50
C MET A 256 5.01 8.32 14.55
N LEU A 257 5.62 9.51 14.47
CA LEU A 257 5.30 10.63 15.38
C LEU A 257 3.86 11.13 15.23
N MET A 258 3.31 11.10 14.03
CA MET A 258 1.90 11.38 13.77
C MET A 258 1.03 10.28 14.39
N LYS A 259 1.37 9.02 14.17
CA LYS A 259 0.58 7.86 14.61
C LYS A 259 0.40 7.81 16.14
N ILE A 260 1.44 8.10 16.93
CA ILE A 260 1.31 8.12 18.41
C ILE A 260 0.36 9.20 18.91
N THR A 261 0.04 10.22 18.10
CA THR A 261 -0.91 11.26 18.54
C THR A 261 -2.34 10.76 18.74
N GLU A 262 -2.68 9.58 18.20
CA GLU A 262 -3.96 8.90 18.37
C GLU A 262 -4.13 8.33 19.80
N LEU A 263 -3.03 8.17 20.54
CA LEU A 263 -3.03 7.61 21.88
C LEU A 263 -3.57 8.61 22.92
N ASN A 264 -4.16 8.08 24.02
CA ASN A 264 -4.49 8.87 25.18
C ASN A 264 -3.23 9.52 25.81
N HIS A 265 -3.41 10.42 26.76
CA HIS A 265 -2.30 11.20 27.31
C HIS A 265 -1.22 10.35 27.98
N LYS A 266 -1.60 9.30 28.72
CA LYS A 266 -0.67 8.42 29.45
C LYS A 266 0.19 7.61 28.47
N ASP A 267 -0.46 6.91 27.55
CA ASP A 267 0.23 6.02 26.57
C ASP A 267 1.03 6.84 25.58
N TYR A 268 0.54 7.98 25.15
CA TYR A 268 1.28 8.94 24.33
C TYR A 268 2.60 9.36 24.98
N LYS A 269 2.58 9.77 26.27
CA LYS A 269 3.80 10.18 26.98
C LYS A 269 4.81 9.04 27.08
N ALA A 270 4.32 7.84 27.40
CA ALA A 270 5.17 6.65 27.50
C ALA A 270 5.82 6.32 26.15
N PHE A 271 5.04 6.31 25.06
CA PHE A 271 5.52 6.02 23.72
C PHE A 271 6.49 7.11 23.22
N LEU A 272 6.16 8.38 23.41
CA LEU A 272 7.06 9.47 23.04
C LEU A 272 8.41 9.40 23.77
N LYS A 273 8.42 9.01 25.06
CA LYS A 273 9.64 8.80 25.82
C LYS A 273 10.49 7.67 25.22
N LYS A 274 9.83 6.59 24.76
CA LYS A 274 10.51 5.47 24.06
C LYS A 274 11.16 5.95 22.77
N LEU A 275 10.41 6.63 21.89
CA LEU A 275 10.90 7.13 20.62
C LEU A 275 12.03 8.18 20.78
N LYS A 276 11.98 9.00 21.86
CA LYS A 276 13.08 9.93 22.19
C LYS A 276 14.38 9.19 22.53
N LYS A 277 14.30 8.07 23.26
CA LYS A 277 15.48 7.24 23.57
C LYS A 277 16.07 6.58 22.32
N GLU A 278 15.26 6.36 21.30
CA GLU A 278 15.66 5.80 20.00
C GLU A 278 16.09 6.88 19.00
N ASN A 279 16.23 8.13 19.45
CA ASN A 279 16.68 9.28 18.64
C ASN A 279 15.84 9.50 17.36
N ILE A 280 14.52 9.21 17.41
CA ILE A 280 13.63 9.33 16.23
C ILE A 280 13.69 10.71 15.56
N PHE A 281 13.93 11.76 16.35
CA PHE A 281 13.99 13.13 15.82
C PHE A 281 15.21 13.38 14.93
N ASP A 282 16.28 12.58 15.04
CA ASP A 282 17.47 12.73 14.21
C ASP A 282 17.20 12.33 12.76
N ASN A 283 16.20 11.48 12.55
CA ASN A 283 15.72 11.10 11.22
C ASN A 283 14.91 12.18 10.52
N LEU A 284 14.50 13.26 11.20
CA LEU A 284 13.73 14.33 10.58
C LEU A 284 14.61 15.23 9.70
N LEU A 285 14.27 15.36 8.42
CA LEU A 285 14.97 16.24 7.49
C LEU A 285 14.90 17.71 7.93
N VAL A 286 16.03 18.41 7.76
CA VAL A 286 16.21 19.83 8.13
C VAL A 286 16.89 20.64 7.03
N ASP A 287 16.73 20.24 5.80
CA ASP A 287 17.32 20.84 4.59
C ASP A 287 16.74 22.22 4.23
N THR A 288 15.56 22.56 4.75
CA THR A 288 14.92 23.86 4.57
C THR A 288 14.63 24.53 5.91
N PHE A 289 14.49 25.87 5.88
CA PHE A 289 14.12 26.65 7.07
C PHE A 289 12.78 26.21 7.66
N SER A 290 11.79 25.94 6.80
CA SER A 290 10.48 25.43 7.22
C SER A 290 10.60 24.07 7.93
N ARG A 291 11.43 23.15 7.42
CA ARG A 291 11.68 21.85 8.06
C ARG A 291 12.42 21.96 9.39
N LYS A 292 13.34 22.95 9.52
CA LYS A 292 13.98 23.25 10.81
C LYS A 292 12.96 23.69 11.87
N ILE A 293 12.05 24.61 11.52
CA ILE A 293 10.94 25.03 12.40
C ILE A 293 10.02 23.85 12.72
N LYS A 294 9.64 23.06 11.72
CA LYS A 294 8.84 21.86 11.91
C LYS A 294 9.47 20.90 12.92
N LYS A 295 10.76 20.58 12.74
CA LYS A 295 11.50 19.70 13.67
C LYS A 295 11.48 20.26 15.08
N LEU A 296 11.71 21.57 15.26
CA LEU A 296 11.68 22.22 16.57
C LEU A 296 10.31 22.03 17.27
N ILE A 297 9.21 22.34 16.58
CA ILE A 297 7.86 22.21 17.11
C ILE A 297 7.56 20.75 17.51
N ILE A 298 7.88 19.81 16.61
CA ILE A 298 7.66 18.38 16.82
C ILE A 298 8.51 17.85 17.99
N SER A 299 9.76 18.32 18.13
CA SER A 299 10.65 17.88 19.22
C SER A 299 10.15 18.34 20.60
N ILE A 300 9.48 19.48 20.67
CA ILE A 300 8.79 19.92 21.89
C ILE A 300 7.61 19.00 22.17
N ASN A 301 6.66 18.92 21.24
CA ASN A 301 5.49 18.04 21.36
C ASN A 301 4.87 17.77 19.98
N PRO A 302 4.94 16.54 19.44
CA PRO A 302 4.32 16.15 18.17
C PRO A 302 2.84 16.56 18.04
N LYS A 303 2.07 16.52 19.12
CA LYS A 303 0.64 16.94 19.12
C LYS A 303 0.43 18.41 18.75
N LEU A 304 1.41 19.28 18.94
CA LEU A 304 1.30 20.68 18.53
C LEU A 304 1.31 20.83 17.00
N TYR A 305 1.95 19.92 16.31
CA TYR A 305 2.03 19.95 14.85
C TYR A 305 0.94 19.10 14.18
N TYR A 306 0.78 17.83 14.60
CA TYR A 306 -0.07 16.87 13.89
C TYR A 306 -1.57 16.91 14.28
N LYS A 307 -1.95 17.46 15.45
CA LYS A 307 -3.37 17.61 15.84
C LYS A 307 -4.13 18.71 15.09
N LYS A 308 -3.43 19.58 14.34
CA LYS A 308 -4.04 20.69 13.59
C LYS A 308 -4.35 20.33 12.12
N LYS A 309 -4.12 19.10 11.73
CA LYS A 309 -4.49 18.56 10.41
C LYS A 309 -5.53 17.46 10.59
#